data_d66a734d023165289e0c230b39c1e457
#
_entry.id   d66a734d023165289e0c230b39c1e457
#
_cell.length_a   1.000
_cell.length_b   1.000
_cell.length_c   1.000
_cell.angle_alpha   90.00
_cell.angle_beta   90.00
_cell.angle_gamma   90.00
#
_symmetry.space_group_name_H-M   'P 1'
#
loop_
_entity.id
_entity.type
_entity.pdbx_description
1 polymer ?
#
loop_
_entity_poly.entity_id
_entity_poly.type
_entity_poly.pdbx_seq_one_letter_code
_entity_poly.pdbx_strand_id
1 'polypeptide(L)'
;SDLDEVRKETGDLLLHMVFYAQIASETSHELGGWDIADSLNGICDKLIARHPHIYGDVEANDEETVKANWEQLKLKEGKKSVLEGVPKGLPSLVKAYRIQDKVRGVGFDWENADQVWGKVQEELAEFRAEVDVDAERATDEFGDVLFALVNYARFKNINPDEALERTN
;
A
#
# COMPACT_ATOMS: atom_id res chain seq x y z
N SER A 1 5.93 15.15 -20.41
CA SER A 1 5.08 13.98 -20.65
C SER A 1 4.18 14.29 -21.84
N ASP A 2 4.23 13.47 -22.82
CA ASP A 2 3.40 13.61 -24.01
C ASP A 2 2.01 13.03 -23.68
N LEU A 3 1.00 13.90 -23.59
CA LEU A 3 -0.39 13.48 -23.35
C LEU A 3 -0.90 12.54 -24.47
N ASP A 4 -0.34 12.64 -25.68
CA ASP A 4 -0.69 11.75 -26.76
C ASP A 4 -0.18 10.31 -26.52
N GLU A 5 1.01 10.15 -25.95
CA GLU A 5 1.52 8.83 -25.53
C GLU A 5 0.65 8.26 -24.39
N VAL A 6 0.30 9.06 -23.38
CA VAL A 6 -0.60 8.62 -22.31
C VAL A 6 -1.95 8.15 -22.88
N ARG A 7 -2.48 8.84 -23.90
CA ARG A 7 -3.73 8.46 -24.56
C ARG A 7 -3.61 7.09 -25.25
N LYS A 8 -2.49 6.83 -25.92
CA LYS A 8 -2.24 5.54 -26.60
C LYS A 8 -2.15 4.41 -25.57
N GLU A 9 -1.31 4.57 -24.53
CA GLU A 9 -1.16 3.57 -23.46
C GLU A 9 -2.49 3.30 -22.72
N THR A 10 -3.31 4.34 -22.56
CA THR A 10 -4.66 4.16 -22.00
C THR A 10 -5.54 3.31 -22.91
N GLY A 11 -5.40 3.44 -24.23
CA GLY A 11 -6.09 2.59 -25.19
C GLY A 11 -5.69 1.12 -25.07
N ASP A 12 -4.40 0.85 -24.89
CA ASP A 12 -3.89 -0.51 -24.70
C ASP A 12 -4.38 -1.14 -23.38
N LEU A 13 -4.44 -0.35 -22.31
CA LEU A 13 -5.05 -0.81 -21.05
C LEU A 13 -6.53 -1.16 -21.22
N LEU A 14 -7.30 -0.33 -21.91
CA LEU A 14 -8.71 -0.60 -22.21
C LEU A 14 -8.88 -1.87 -23.04
N LEU A 15 -8.02 -2.08 -24.05
CA LEU A 15 -8.00 -3.30 -24.85
C LEU A 15 -7.85 -4.55 -23.97
N HIS A 16 -6.88 -4.52 -23.04
CA HIS A 16 -6.68 -5.63 -22.13
C HIS A 16 -7.89 -5.88 -21.22
N MET A 17 -8.53 -4.83 -20.71
CA MET A 17 -9.73 -4.97 -19.87
C MET A 17 -10.88 -5.64 -20.62
N VAL A 18 -11.14 -5.18 -21.85
CA VAL A 18 -12.20 -5.78 -22.70
C VAL A 18 -11.87 -7.21 -23.09
N PHE A 19 -10.58 -7.48 -23.41
CA PHE A 19 -10.12 -8.80 -23.79
C PHE A 19 -10.26 -9.82 -22.64
N TYR A 20 -9.89 -9.45 -21.43
CA TYR A 20 -10.05 -10.32 -20.26
C TYR A 20 -11.52 -10.54 -19.92
N ALA A 21 -12.36 -9.53 -20.04
CA ALA A 21 -13.81 -9.67 -19.86
C ALA A 21 -14.42 -10.61 -20.91
N GLN A 22 -13.97 -10.53 -22.17
CA GLN A 22 -14.40 -11.45 -23.20
C GLN A 22 -14.00 -12.91 -22.89
N ILE A 23 -12.75 -13.15 -22.52
CA ILE A 23 -12.28 -14.49 -22.12
C ILE A 23 -13.10 -15.02 -20.94
N ALA A 24 -13.33 -14.19 -19.92
CA ALA A 24 -14.08 -14.60 -18.73
C ALA A 24 -15.55 -14.90 -19.05
N SER A 25 -16.15 -14.18 -20.00
CA SER A 25 -17.54 -14.40 -20.42
C SER A 25 -17.77 -15.70 -21.21
N GLU A 26 -16.71 -16.34 -21.71
CA GLU A 26 -16.76 -17.66 -22.34
C GLU A 26 -16.99 -18.79 -21.31
N THR A 27 -16.76 -18.49 -20.03
CA THR A 27 -17.06 -19.38 -18.91
C THR A 27 -18.44 -19.06 -18.36
N SER A 28 -19.25 -20.07 -18.02
CA SER A 28 -20.57 -19.82 -17.42
C SER A 28 -20.45 -19.12 -16.06
N HIS A 29 -21.42 -18.27 -15.71
CA HIS A 29 -21.47 -17.60 -14.39
C HIS A 29 -21.44 -18.59 -13.21
N GLU A 30 -22.03 -19.76 -13.35
CA GLU A 30 -22.01 -20.83 -12.34
C GLU A 30 -20.59 -21.35 -12.05
N LEU A 31 -19.70 -21.26 -13.03
CA LEU A 31 -18.28 -21.64 -12.93
C LEU A 31 -17.34 -20.46 -12.65
N GLY A 32 -17.91 -19.28 -12.31
CA GLY A 32 -17.15 -18.08 -11.99
C GLY A 32 -16.82 -17.18 -13.19
N GLY A 33 -17.50 -17.38 -14.32
CA GLY A 33 -17.44 -16.47 -15.48
C GLY A 33 -18.06 -15.11 -15.16
N TRP A 34 -17.55 -14.06 -15.81
CA TRP A 34 -18.04 -12.68 -15.65
C TRP A 34 -17.84 -11.90 -16.96
N ASP A 35 -18.60 -10.86 -17.13
CA ASP A 35 -18.49 -9.96 -18.27
C ASP A 35 -18.03 -8.55 -17.88
N ILE A 36 -17.94 -7.66 -18.86
CA ILE A 36 -17.51 -6.28 -18.62
C ILE A 36 -18.51 -5.51 -17.73
N ALA A 37 -19.79 -5.83 -17.78
CA ALA A 37 -20.80 -5.18 -16.95
C ALA A 37 -20.65 -5.59 -15.49
N ASP A 38 -20.34 -6.85 -15.21
CA ASP A 38 -20.05 -7.34 -13.86
C ASP A 38 -18.84 -6.61 -13.26
N SER A 39 -17.78 -6.45 -14.06
CA SER A 39 -16.59 -5.72 -13.62
C SER A 39 -16.88 -4.25 -13.34
N LEU A 40 -17.64 -3.58 -14.20
CA LEU A 40 -18.02 -2.16 -14.03
C LEU A 40 -18.96 -1.97 -12.83
N ASN A 41 -19.95 -2.81 -12.67
CA ASN A 41 -20.85 -2.77 -11.52
C ASN A 41 -20.09 -3.02 -10.22
N GLY A 42 -19.22 -4.02 -10.19
CA GLY A 42 -18.40 -4.33 -9.03
C GLY A 42 -17.49 -3.18 -8.58
N ILE A 43 -16.89 -2.43 -9.52
CA ILE A 43 -16.09 -1.25 -9.15
C ILE A 43 -16.98 -0.09 -8.67
N CYS A 44 -18.16 0.12 -9.27
CA CYS A 44 -19.09 1.13 -8.82
C CYS A 44 -19.58 0.85 -7.40
N ASP A 45 -20.04 -0.35 -7.10
CA ASP A 45 -20.49 -0.76 -5.77
C ASP A 45 -19.38 -0.59 -4.73
N LYS A 46 -18.17 -1.00 -5.07
CA LYS A 46 -16.99 -0.83 -4.23
C LYS A 46 -16.67 0.64 -3.95
N LEU A 47 -16.75 1.52 -4.94
CA LEU A 47 -16.50 2.95 -4.76
C LEU A 47 -17.56 3.60 -3.89
N ILE A 48 -18.84 3.28 -4.12
CA ILE A 48 -19.97 3.77 -3.32
C ILE A 48 -19.79 3.35 -1.84
N ALA A 49 -19.53 2.07 -1.61
CA ALA A 49 -19.34 1.53 -0.26
C ALA A 49 -18.15 2.14 0.48
N ARG A 50 -17.08 2.49 -0.24
CA ARG A 50 -15.85 3.06 0.36
C ARG A 50 -15.82 4.57 0.48
N HIS A 51 -16.82 5.27 -0.06
CA HIS A 51 -16.94 6.72 0.03
C HIS A 51 -18.25 7.14 0.69
N PRO A 52 -18.52 6.68 1.93
CA PRO A 52 -19.76 7.02 2.63
C PRO A 52 -19.89 8.52 2.93
N HIS A 53 -18.78 9.26 2.90
CA HIS A 53 -18.76 10.72 3.00
C HIS A 53 -19.22 11.44 1.71
N ILE A 54 -19.32 10.73 0.58
CA ILE A 54 -19.86 11.25 -0.71
C ILE A 54 -21.27 10.73 -0.97
N TYR A 55 -21.48 9.44 -0.71
CA TYR A 55 -22.71 8.73 -1.08
C TYR A 55 -23.61 8.36 0.11
N GLY A 56 -23.19 8.68 1.34
CA GLY A 56 -23.90 8.38 2.59
C GLY A 56 -23.92 9.58 3.53
N ASP A 57 -24.24 9.32 4.80
CA ASP A 57 -24.44 10.35 5.84
C ASP A 57 -23.22 10.55 6.74
N VAL A 58 -22.04 10.06 6.35
CA VAL A 58 -20.82 10.16 7.16
C VAL A 58 -20.09 11.45 6.83
N GLU A 59 -19.99 12.37 7.79
CA GLU A 59 -19.15 13.55 7.65
C GLU A 59 -17.68 13.18 7.84
N ALA A 60 -16.84 13.48 6.85
CA ALA A 60 -15.40 13.41 6.95
C ALA A 60 -14.79 14.72 6.46
N ASN A 61 -14.31 15.53 7.39
CA ASN A 61 -13.91 16.92 7.15
C ASN A 61 -12.43 17.06 6.80
N ASP A 62 -11.65 15.96 6.84
CA ASP A 62 -10.23 15.96 6.56
C ASP A 62 -9.77 14.65 5.87
N GLU A 63 -8.64 14.74 5.17
CA GLU A 63 -8.07 13.65 4.39
C GLU A 63 -7.64 12.45 5.26
N GLU A 64 -7.20 12.68 6.49
CA GLU A 64 -6.77 11.63 7.40
C GLU A 64 -7.95 10.79 7.87
N THR A 65 -9.05 11.43 8.23
CA THR A 65 -10.31 10.74 8.58
C THR A 65 -10.84 9.92 7.41
N VAL A 66 -10.79 10.45 6.19
CA VAL A 66 -11.17 9.70 4.98
C VAL A 66 -10.31 8.45 4.79
N LYS A 67 -8.97 8.59 4.94
CA LYS A 67 -8.04 7.45 4.81
C LYS A 67 -8.25 6.40 5.89
N ALA A 68 -8.42 6.82 7.15
CA ALA A 68 -8.66 5.91 8.26
C ALA A 68 -9.98 5.14 8.08
N ASN A 69 -11.06 5.82 7.72
CA ASN A 69 -12.35 5.20 7.41
C ASN A 69 -12.23 4.20 6.25
N TRP A 70 -11.47 4.54 5.22
CA TRP A 70 -11.28 3.68 4.05
C TRP A 70 -10.53 2.38 4.39
N GLU A 71 -9.48 2.43 5.21
CA GLU A 71 -8.77 1.22 5.66
C GLU A 71 -9.67 0.36 6.59
N GLN A 72 -10.45 0.98 7.47
CA GLN A 72 -11.41 0.25 8.30
C GLN A 72 -12.52 -0.43 7.48
N LEU A 73 -13.03 0.24 6.45
CA LEU A 73 -14.04 -0.33 5.55
C LEU A 73 -13.47 -1.54 4.78
N LYS A 74 -12.23 -1.47 4.33
CA LYS A 74 -11.55 -2.61 3.69
C LYS A 74 -11.42 -3.83 4.62
N LEU A 75 -11.24 -3.63 5.92
CA LEU A 75 -11.21 -4.74 6.88
C LEU A 75 -12.59 -5.40 7.01
N LYS A 76 -13.66 -4.61 6.96
CA LYS A 76 -15.05 -5.12 7.01
C LYS A 76 -15.44 -5.94 5.76
N GLU A 77 -14.75 -5.75 4.63
CA GLU A 77 -14.94 -6.52 3.39
C GLU A 77 -14.38 -7.95 3.45
N GLY A 78 -14.02 -8.46 4.64
CA GLY A 78 -13.59 -9.84 4.86
C GLY A 78 -12.09 -10.08 4.74
N LYS A 79 -11.27 -9.03 4.74
CA LYS A 79 -9.83 -9.18 4.81
C LYS A 79 -9.40 -9.69 6.19
N LYS A 80 -8.57 -10.72 6.20
CA LYS A 80 -8.06 -11.35 7.43
C LYS A 80 -6.99 -10.50 8.12
N SER A 81 -6.36 -9.57 7.40
CA SER A 81 -5.29 -8.71 7.90
C SER A 81 -5.23 -7.39 7.14
N VAL A 82 -4.85 -6.31 7.84
CA VAL A 82 -4.53 -5.01 7.24
C VAL A 82 -3.47 -5.15 6.15
N LEU A 83 -2.51 -6.06 6.34
CA LEU A 83 -1.38 -6.28 5.45
C LEU A 83 -1.72 -7.11 4.20
N GLU A 84 -2.87 -7.78 4.16
CA GLU A 84 -3.28 -8.64 3.03
C GLU A 84 -3.34 -7.89 1.69
N GLY A 85 -3.54 -6.58 1.72
CA GLY A 85 -3.54 -5.74 0.52
C GLY A 85 -2.17 -5.19 0.11
N VAL A 86 -1.05 -5.67 0.68
CA VAL A 86 0.31 -5.29 0.27
C VAL A 86 0.82 -6.33 -0.75
N PRO A 87 1.04 -5.95 -2.02
CA PRO A 87 1.52 -6.91 -3.01
C PRO A 87 2.90 -7.46 -2.64
N LYS A 88 3.06 -8.78 -2.71
CA LYS A 88 4.32 -9.46 -2.36
C LYS A 88 5.50 -9.07 -3.27
N GLY A 89 5.22 -8.72 -4.53
CA GLY A 89 6.22 -8.38 -5.54
C GLY A 89 6.70 -6.92 -5.52
N LEU A 90 6.27 -6.10 -4.56
CA LEU A 90 6.78 -4.72 -4.45
C LEU A 90 8.27 -4.70 -4.11
N PRO A 91 9.04 -3.71 -4.63
CA PRO A 91 10.39 -3.40 -4.16
C PRO A 91 10.41 -3.21 -2.64
N SER A 92 11.51 -3.62 -1.99
CA SER A 92 11.56 -3.73 -0.52
C SER A 92 11.30 -2.43 0.21
N LEU A 93 11.86 -1.30 -0.25
CA LEU A 93 11.63 0.02 0.38
C LEU A 93 10.17 0.47 0.22
N VAL A 94 9.61 0.32 -0.98
CA VAL A 94 8.20 0.62 -1.25
C VAL A 94 7.29 -0.26 -0.42
N LYS A 95 7.61 -1.55 -0.27
CA LYS A 95 6.85 -2.49 0.55
C LYS A 95 6.87 -2.09 2.02
N ALA A 96 8.03 -1.78 2.58
CA ALA A 96 8.18 -1.32 3.96
C ALA A 96 7.35 -0.06 4.22
N TYR A 97 7.45 0.95 3.34
CA TYR A 97 6.65 2.16 3.44
C TYR A 97 5.15 1.87 3.41
N ARG A 98 4.69 1.01 2.48
CA ARG A 98 3.26 0.64 2.35
C ARG A 98 2.75 -0.14 3.55
N ILE A 99 3.56 -1.01 4.15
CA ILE A 99 3.22 -1.72 5.39
C ILE A 99 2.96 -0.71 6.51
N GLN A 100 3.89 0.20 6.73
CA GLN A 100 3.82 1.21 7.80
C GLN A 100 2.65 2.17 7.61
N ASP A 101 2.42 2.65 6.38
CA ASP A 101 1.28 3.52 6.07
C ASP A 101 -0.07 2.81 6.33
N LYS A 102 -0.16 1.51 6.04
CA LYS A 102 -1.37 0.72 6.31
C LYS A 102 -1.64 0.52 7.80
N VAL A 103 -0.63 0.19 8.59
CA VAL A 103 -0.82 0.00 10.04
C VAL A 103 -1.13 1.32 10.75
N ARG A 104 -0.57 2.43 10.26
CA ARG A 104 -0.97 3.78 10.67
C ARG A 104 -2.47 4.01 10.46
N GLY A 105 -2.99 3.65 9.30
CA GLY A 105 -4.40 3.83 8.93
C GLY A 105 -5.39 3.11 9.86
N VAL A 106 -4.93 2.18 10.67
CA VAL A 106 -5.74 1.47 11.68
C VAL A 106 -5.37 1.86 13.12
N GLY A 107 -4.64 2.96 13.29
CA GLY A 107 -4.31 3.52 14.60
C GLY A 107 -3.07 2.93 15.26
N PHE A 108 -2.29 2.12 14.55
CA PHE A 108 -1.02 1.59 15.05
C PHE A 108 0.15 2.41 14.50
N ASP A 109 0.47 3.50 15.18
CA ASP A 109 1.58 4.38 14.82
C ASP A 109 2.28 4.93 16.09
N TRP A 110 3.46 5.49 15.90
CA TRP A 110 4.20 6.21 16.92
C TRP A 110 3.56 7.59 17.15
N GLU A 111 3.72 8.14 18.35
CA GLU A 111 3.16 9.44 18.70
C GLU A 111 3.88 10.62 18.01
N ASN A 112 5.19 10.48 17.78
CA ASN A 112 6.00 11.54 17.20
C ASN A 112 7.29 11.00 16.54
N ALA A 113 7.93 11.86 15.76
CA ALA A 113 9.15 11.53 15.03
C ALA A 113 10.37 11.22 15.94
N ASP A 114 10.41 11.76 17.16
CA ASP A 114 11.52 11.55 18.08
C ASP A 114 11.54 10.13 18.63
N GLN A 115 10.35 9.55 18.88
CA GLN A 115 10.23 8.13 19.25
C GLN A 115 10.71 7.23 18.13
N VAL A 116 10.35 7.55 16.88
CA VAL A 116 10.82 6.79 15.70
C VAL A 116 12.32 6.91 15.53
N TRP A 117 12.89 8.10 15.78
CA TRP A 117 14.34 8.29 15.73
C TRP A 117 15.04 7.50 16.84
N GLY A 118 14.47 7.44 18.04
CA GLY A 118 14.96 6.58 19.12
C GLY A 118 15.03 5.11 18.68
N LYS A 119 14.01 4.60 17.96
CA LYS A 119 14.04 3.24 17.42
C LYS A 119 15.12 3.06 16.35
N VAL A 120 15.35 4.05 15.47
CA VAL A 120 16.49 3.99 14.52
C VAL A 120 17.83 3.85 15.25
N GLN A 121 18.02 4.57 16.36
CA GLN A 121 19.26 4.49 17.15
C GLN A 121 19.41 3.12 17.85
N GLU A 122 18.31 2.55 18.34
CA GLU A 122 18.27 1.22 18.91
C GLU A 122 18.69 0.16 17.88
N GLU A 123 18.05 0.12 16.71
CA GLU A 123 18.37 -0.84 15.63
C GLU A 123 19.82 -0.69 15.12
N LEU A 124 20.33 0.54 15.06
CA LEU A 124 21.74 0.78 14.72
C LEU A 124 22.69 0.22 15.78
N ALA A 125 22.32 0.26 17.06
CA ALA A 125 23.14 -0.30 18.13
C ALA A 125 23.10 -1.83 18.10
N GLU A 126 21.95 -2.44 17.86
CA GLU A 126 21.77 -3.89 17.71
C GLU A 126 22.56 -4.42 16.51
N PHE A 127 22.44 -3.79 15.34
CA PHE A 127 23.23 -4.12 14.16
C PHE A 127 24.74 -4.06 14.45
N ARG A 128 25.22 -3.00 15.15
CA ARG A 128 26.63 -2.86 15.50
C ARG A 128 27.14 -3.94 16.45
N ALA A 129 26.27 -4.44 17.32
CA ALA A 129 26.64 -5.51 18.24
C ALA A 129 26.85 -6.86 17.54
N GLU A 130 26.11 -7.10 16.45
CA GLU A 130 26.09 -8.37 15.73
C GLU A 130 27.00 -8.41 14.49
N VAL A 131 27.36 -7.27 13.89
CA VAL A 131 28.04 -7.18 12.60
C VAL A 131 29.35 -7.97 12.49
N ASP A 132 30.09 -8.09 13.58
CA ASP A 132 31.36 -8.82 13.63
C ASP A 132 31.25 -10.16 14.41
N VAL A 133 30.03 -10.53 14.85
CA VAL A 133 29.79 -11.70 15.72
C VAL A 133 29.00 -12.78 14.99
N ASP A 134 27.88 -12.41 14.37
CA ASP A 134 26.95 -13.32 13.69
C ASP A 134 26.42 -12.68 12.41
N ALA A 135 26.85 -13.18 11.26
CA ALA A 135 26.48 -12.64 9.95
C ALA A 135 24.99 -12.79 9.61
N GLU A 136 24.33 -13.85 10.12
CA GLU A 136 22.90 -14.06 9.89
C GLU A 136 22.08 -13.06 10.70
N ARG A 137 22.36 -12.95 11.99
CA ARG A 137 21.73 -11.93 12.85
C ARG A 137 22.03 -10.50 12.39
N ALA A 138 23.28 -10.20 12.02
CA ALA A 138 23.61 -8.90 11.46
C ALA A 138 22.83 -8.56 10.20
N THR A 139 22.48 -9.54 9.38
CA THR A 139 21.63 -9.34 8.19
C THR A 139 20.19 -8.97 8.59
N ASP A 140 19.64 -9.62 9.60
CA ASP A 140 18.30 -9.33 10.12
C ASP A 140 18.27 -7.93 10.75
N GLU A 141 19.22 -7.61 11.63
CA GLU A 141 19.34 -6.29 12.27
C GLU A 141 19.52 -5.15 11.25
N PHE A 142 20.27 -5.40 10.17
CA PHE A 142 20.40 -4.42 9.10
C PHE A 142 19.04 -4.19 8.39
N GLY A 143 18.24 -5.23 8.23
CA GLY A 143 16.87 -5.13 7.74
C GLY A 143 16.00 -4.25 8.64
N ASP A 144 16.13 -4.40 9.97
CA ASP A 144 15.38 -3.62 10.95
C ASP A 144 15.83 -2.15 10.97
N VAL A 145 17.13 -1.87 10.82
CA VAL A 145 17.64 -0.51 10.61
C VAL A 145 16.98 0.14 9.39
N LEU A 146 16.94 -0.57 8.24
CA LEU A 146 16.32 -0.03 7.03
C LEU A 146 14.81 0.20 7.23
N PHE A 147 14.12 -0.71 7.91
CA PHE A 147 12.70 -0.58 8.20
C PHE A 147 12.40 0.62 9.11
N ALA A 148 13.21 0.83 10.15
CA ALA A 148 13.11 1.97 11.05
C ALA A 148 13.40 3.30 10.33
N LEU A 149 14.40 3.34 9.44
CA LEU A 149 14.71 4.50 8.61
C LEU A 149 13.57 4.86 7.64
N VAL A 150 12.95 3.87 7.01
CA VAL A 150 11.76 4.06 6.16
C VAL A 150 10.62 4.68 6.97
N ASN A 151 10.41 4.22 8.21
CA ASN A 151 9.40 4.78 9.10
C ASN A 151 9.70 6.24 9.46
N TYR A 152 10.94 6.56 9.78
CA TYR A 152 11.36 7.93 10.06
C TYR A 152 11.17 8.85 8.84
N ALA A 153 11.52 8.36 7.65
CA ALA A 153 11.30 9.09 6.39
C ALA A 153 9.80 9.40 6.20
N ARG A 154 8.91 8.45 6.50
CA ARG A 154 7.45 8.64 6.46
C ARG A 154 7.00 9.77 7.39
N PHE A 155 7.49 9.81 8.64
CA PHE A 155 7.20 10.88 9.59
C PHE A 155 7.68 12.27 9.12
N LYS A 156 8.72 12.30 8.29
CA LYS A 156 9.26 13.54 7.70
C LYS A 156 8.68 13.84 6.31
N ASN A 157 7.67 13.10 5.87
CA ASN A 157 7.09 13.21 4.52
C ASN A 157 8.12 13.04 3.40
N ILE A 158 9.12 12.20 3.60
CA ILE A 158 10.15 11.84 2.62
C ILE A 158 9.76 10.50 1.99
N ASN A 159 9.75 10.44 0.66
CA ASN A 159 9.67 9.16 -0.04
C ASN A 159 11.07 8.51 -0.05
N PRO A 160 11.31 7.41 0.67
CA PRO A 160 12.64 6.83 0.79
C PRO A 160 13.17 6.21 -0.50
N ASP A 161 12.29 5.69 -1.35
CA ASP A 161 12.64 5.10 -2.65
C ASP A 161 13.11 6.18 -3.62
N GLU A 162 12.35 7.29 -3.72
CA GLU A 162 12.72 8.45 -4.52
C GLU A 162 13.99 9.14 -4.00
N ALA A 163 14.15 9.22 -2.68
CA ALA A 163 15.35 9.81 -2.08
C ALA A 163 16.60 8.99 -2.42
N LEU A 164 16.51 7.66 -2.36
CA LEU A 164 17.61 6.77 -2.73
C LEU A 164 17.90 6.84 -4.24
N GLU A 165 16.86 6.87 -5.09
CA GLU A 165 17.01 6.98 -6.54
C GLU A 165 17.74 8.27 -6.96
N ARG A 166 17.49 9.38 -6.26
CA ARG A 166 18.22 10.64 -6.50
C ARG A 166 19.69 10.59 -6.12
N THR A 167 20.08 9.63 -5.29
CA THR A 167 21.47 9.46 -4.85
C THR A 167 22.25 8.54 -5.79
N ASN A 168 21.57 7.59 -6.43
CA ASN A 168 22.11 6.66 -7.43
C ASN A 168 22.46 7.36 -8.75
#